data_fdb4418e540ac52308ab3f4d341908ba
#
_entry.id   fdb4418e540ac52308ab3f4d341908ba
#
_cell.length_a   1.000
_cell.length_b   1.000
_cell.length_c   1.000
_cell.angle_alpha   90.00
_cell.angle_beta   90.00
_cell.angle_gamma   90.00
#
_symmetry.space_group_name_H-M   'P 1'
#
loop_
_entity.id
_entity.type
_entity.pdbx_description
1 polymer ?
#
loop_
_entity_poly.entity_id
_entity_poly.type
_entity_poly.pdbx_seq_one_letter_code
_entity_poly.pdbx_strand_id
1 'polypeptide(L)'
;MLSPRHEENVNRPARAGAAAALFSLFAVACSGGPPGGAAFSPGTAAVRGSVPSGSVAKAYEFLRLMMDEYATGSTRRLVRSYANGKLETLHDSFSYDDALLIDAMLARAPADIARAKVVGNAFLYVQRYDPAGDGRVRAAYGPKPLKNPRDIKVDGSATDVGDNAWVGQALVQLYAKTSATAYLKGALEIATWIQKNTYDTRGSGGYTGGYTSKGEKIRWKSTEHNIDTYAFFTMLATESGERRWTSRASWAKRFVASMWSERAGRFYVGTLNDGITPNKPFKPEDVNSWSYLAFQNPEWAAAPSWDVTHLAVSKNGFSGVSFCSGDRSGVWFEGTAHLADALELRNQFGDRSQAQTYLDDVNYAQTNGLNADGLGIIAASINGLSDCDGDKYFASLHVGATAWYIMSTSGANPFVILP
;
A
#
# COMPACT_ATOMS: atom_id res chain seq x y z
N MET A 1 8.44 49.25 -11.16
CA MET A 1 7.21 49.16 -11.97
C MET A 1 6.68 47.75 -11.92
N LEU A 2 5.45 47.61 -11.54
CA LEU A 2 4.63 46.49 -11.09
C LEU A 2 4.69 45.22 -11.95
N SER A 3 4.84 44.09 -11.26
CA SER A 3 4.52 42.74 -11.71
C SER A 3 3.01 42.52 -11.71
N PRO A 4 2.43 41.74 -12.62
CA PRO A 4 1.15 41.12 -12.40
C PRO A 4 1.30 39.64 -12.02
N ARG A 5 0.68 39.27 -10.88
CA ARG A 5 0.38 37.91 -10.48
C ARG A 5 -0.69 37.37 -11.42
N HIS A 6 -0.45 36.21 -12.00
CA HIS A 6 -1.51 35.35 -12.52
C HIS A 6 -1.73 34.20 -11.54
N GLU A 7 -2.83 34.27 -10.80
CA GLU A 7 -3.45 33.15 -10.16
C GLU A 7 -4.10 32.30 -11.25
N GLU A 8 -3.51 31.17 -11.59
CA GLU A 8 -4.22 30.10 -12.26
C GLU A 8 -4.68 29.08 -11.23
N ASN A 9 -5.94 29.26 -10.84
CA ASN A 9 -6.73 28.30 -10.10
C ASN A 9 -7.10 27.15 -11.07
N VAL A 10 -6.20 26.18 -11.25
CA VAL A 10 -6.52 24.96 -11.97
C VAL A 10 -6.97 23.92 -10.95
N ASN A 11 -8.28 23.65 -10.92
CA ASN A 11 -8.89 22.49 -10.30
C ASN A 11 -8.26 21.22 -10.88
N ARG A 12 -7.14 20.77 -10.34
CA ARG A 12 -6.64 19.42 -10.53
C ARG A 12 -7.41 18.51 -9.59
N PRO A 13 -8.00 17.40 -10.08
CA PRO A 13 -8.53 16.38 -9.19
C PRO A 13 -7.40 15.92 -8.26
N ALA A 14 -7.71 15.82 -6.97
CA ALA A 14 -6.80 15.29 -5.98
C ALA A 14 -6.24 13.95 -6.50
N ARG A 15 -4.93 13.82 -6.56
CA ARG A 15 -4.29 12.54 -6.87
C ARG A 15 -4.59 11.64 -5.68
N ALA A 16 -5.31 10.56 -5.91
CA ALA A 16 -5.40 9.50 -4.92
C ALA A 16 -3.99 8.91 -4.79
N GLY A 17 -3.31 9.22 -3.70
CA GLY A 17 -2.00 8.67 -3.43
C GLY A 17 -2.16 7.22 -3.02
N ALA A 18 -1.55 6.30 -3.73
CA ALA A 18 -0.92 5.19 -3.05
C ALA A 18 0.07 5.84 -2.08
N ALA A 19 -0.02 5.53 -0.79
CA ALA A 19 0.62 6.20 0.33
C ALA A 19 2.07 6.71 0.06
N ALA A 20 2.20 7.76 -0.70
CA ALA A 20 3.41 8.51 -0.90
C ALA A 20 3.32 9.75 -0.01
N ALA A 21 3.75 9.61 1.24
CA ALA A 21 3.74 10.68 2.23
C ALA A 21 4.51 11.92 1.70
N LEU A 22 3.80 12.88 1.16
CA LEU A 22 4.30 14.21 0.83
C LEU A 22 4.09 15.11 2.06
N PHE A 23 5.09 15.19 2.92
CA PHE A 23 5.08 16.07 4.08
C PHE A 23 5.16 17.53 3.67
N SER A 24 4.05 18.26 3.79
CA SER A 24 4.04 19.72 3.84
C SER A 24 3.87 20.16 5.30
N LEU A 25 4.88 20.85 5.83
CA LEU A 25 4.89 21.40 7.19
C LEU A 25 3.91 22.58 7.30
N PHE A 26 2.81 22.40 8.03
CA PHE A 26 2.13 23.50 8.72
C PHE A 26 1.82 23.09 10.16
N ALA A 27 2.45 23.78 11.10
CA ALA A 27 2.15 23.68 12.52
C ALA A 27 0.92 24.50 12.82
N VAL A 28 -0.18 23.86 13.22
CA VAL A 28 -1.29 24.51 13.90
C VAL A 28 -1.48 23.84 15.25
N ALA A 29 -1.26 24.61 16.32
CA ALA A 29 -1.53 24.21 17.68
C ALA A 29 -3.04 24.33 17.95
N CYS A 30 -3.69 23.23 18.33
CA CYS A 30 -5.00 23.25 18.98
C CYS A 30 -4.98 22.45 20.25
N SER A 31 -5.19 23.15 21.36
CA SER A 31 -5.43 22.63 22.69
C SER A 31 -6.87 22.11 22.82
N GLY A 32 -7.07 20.88 23.22
CA GLY A 32 -8.38 20.31 23.55
C GLY A 32 -8.23 19.11 24.49
N GLY A 33 -8.80 19.22 25.68
CA GLY A 33 -8.74 18.21 26.73
C GLY A 33 -9.57 16.95 26.43
N PRO A 34 -9.44 15.88 27.25
CA PRO A 34 -9.95 14.55 26.95
C PRO A 34 -11.45 14.41 27.21
N PRO A 35 -12.20 13.75 26.31
CA PRO A 35 -13.53 13.23 26.65
C PRO A 35 -13.40 11.82 27.22
N GLY A 36 -14.21 11.58 28.25
CA GLY A 36 -14.24 10.35 29.04
C GLY A 36 -14.59 9.11 28.22
N GLY A 37 -13.94 8.00 28.57
CA GLY A 37 -14.14 6.70 27.96
C GLY A 37 -15.51 6.13 28.27
N ALA A 38 -16.29 5.86 27.26
CA ALA A 38 -17.45 4.96 27.34
C ALA A 38 -16.94 3.53 27.11
N ALA A 39 -17.16 2.67 28.11
CA ALA A 39 -16.89 1.25 28.01
C ALA A 39 -17.80 0.62 26.96
N PHE A 40 -17.21 0.03 25.91
CA PHE A 40 -17.94 -0.76 24.92
C PHE A 40 -18.27 -2.13 25.53
N SER A 41 -19.54 -2.43 25.72
CA SER A 41 -20.00 -3.80 25.94
C SER A 41 -20.00 -4.53 24.59
N PRO A 42 -19.33 -5.69 24.48
CA PRO A 42 -19.42 -6.48 23.24
C PRO A 42 -20.82 -7.05 23.12
N GLY A 43 -21.60 -6.49 22.21
CA GLY A 43 -22.82 -7.13 21.75
C GLY A 43 -22.46 -8.46 21.09
N THR A 44 -23.18 -9.52 21.43
CA THR A 44 -23.06 -10.84 20.83
C THR A 44 -23.29 -10.73 19.31
N ALA A 45 -22.21 -10.58 18.54
CA ALA A 45 -22.28 -10.67 17.09
C ALA A 45 -22.66 -12.12 16.72
N ALA A 46 -23.75 -12.27 16.00
CA ALA A 46 -24.11 -13.53 15.37
C ALA A 46 -22.91 -13.96 14.50
N VAL A 47 -22.48 -15.22 14.65
CA VAL A 47 -21.46 -15.84 13.81
C VAL A 47 -21.94 -15.76 12.37
N ARG A 48 -21.47 -14.78 11.61
CA ARG A 48 -21.70 -14.70 10.18
C ARG A 48 -20.78 -15.73 9.51
N GLY A 49 -21.32 -16.44 8.53
CA GLY A 49 -20.57 -17.49 7.83
C GLY A 49 -19.36 -16.95 7.09
N SER A 50 -18.45 -17.82 6.70
CA SER A 50 -17.26 -17.51 5.90
C SER A 50 -17.61 -16.66 4.68
N VAL A 51 -16.71 -15.74 4.30
CA VAL A 51 -16.83 -14.91 3.08
C VAL A 51 -17.30 -15.77 1.90
N PRO A 52 -18.35 -15.38 1.18
CA PRO A 52 -18.87 -16.19 0.09
C PRO A 52 -17.79 -16.39 -0.99
N SER A 53 -17.52 -17.64 -1.35
CA SER A 53 -16.53 -17.98 -2.40
C SER A 53 -16.80 -17.25 -3.73
N GLY A 54 -18.04 -16.87 -4.01
CA GLY A 54 -18.43 -16.07 -5.15
C GLY A 54 -17.92 -14.62 -5.12
N SER A 55 -17.72 -14.02 -3.94
CA SER A 55 -17.21 -12.66 -3.81
C SER A 55 -15.75 -12.53 -4.24
N VAL A 56 -14.90 -13.46 -3.80
CA VAL A 56 -13.49 -13.49 -4.22
C VAL A 56 -13.36 -13.73 -5.73
N ALA A 57 -14.20 -14.60 -6.30
CA ALA A 57 -14.23 -14.82 -7.75
C ALA A 57 -14.58 -13.54 -8.53
N LYS A 58 -15.53 -12.75 -8.03
CA LYS A 58 -15.91 -11.45 -8.58
C LYS A 58 -14.75 -10.42 -8.46
N ALA A 59 -14.05 -10.40 -7.32
CA ALA A 59 -12.87 -9.54 -7.14
C ALA A 59 -11.78 -9.87 -8.17
N TYR A 60 -11.51 -11.15 -8.43
CA TYR A 60 -10.62 -11.55 -9.52
C TYR A 60 -11.14 -11.14 -10.90
N GLU A 61 -12.45 -11.20 -11.12
CA GLU A 61 -13.07 -10.74 -12.36
C GLU A 61 -12.83 -9.24 -12.56
N PHE A 62 -13.03 -8.42 -11.53
CA PHE A 62 -12.71 -7.00 -11.58
C PHE A 62 -11.26 -6.76 -12.00
N LEU A 63 -10.29 -7.38 -11.32
CA LEU A 63 -8.88 -7.20 -11.67
C LEU A 63 -8.59 -7.61 -13.12
N ARG A 64 -9.23 -8.66 -13.64
CA ARG A 64 -9.09 -9.06 -15.05
C ARG A 64 -9.69 -8.03 -16.01
N LEU A 65 -10.85 -7.48 -15.69
CA LEU A 65 -11.48 -6.42 -16.50
C LEU A 65 -10.59 -5.18 -16.54
N MET A 66 -10.08 -4.74 -15.39
CA MET A 66 -9.13 -3.63 -15.32
C MET A 66 -7.86 -3.90 -16.16
N MET A 67 -7.31 -5.10 -16.08
CA MET A 67 -6.17 -5.51 -16.91
C MET A 67 -6.48 -5.47 -18.41
N ASP A 68 -7.69 -5.80 -18.82
CA ASP A 68 -8.08 -5.96 -20.23
C ASP A 68 -8.68 -4.67 -20.83
N GLU A 69 -8.78 -3.57 -20.04
CA GLU A 69 -9.36 -2.28 -20.48
C GLU A 69 -8.67 -1.70 -21.72
N TYR A 70 -7.34 -1.76 -21.80
CA TYR A 70 -6.57 -1.17 -22.90
C TYR A 70 -5.98 -2.19 -23.86
N ALA A 71 -5.88 -3.44 -23.46
CA ALA A 71 -5.38 -4.53 -24.32
C ALA A 71 -5.65 -5.88 -23.67
N THR A 72 -5.68 -6.93 -24.47
CA THR A 72 -5.87 -8.31 -24.05
C THR A 72 -4.62 -9.17 -24.27
N GLY A 73 -4.61 -10.38 -23.78
CA GLY A 73 -3.53 -11.36 -23.97
C GLY A 73 -2.22 -10.95 -23.30
N SER A 74 -1.10 -11.34 -23.90
CA SER A 74 0.24 -11.18 -23.33
C SER A 74 0.89 -9.81 -23.56
N THR A 75 0.18 -8.85 -24.14
CA THR A 75 0.72 -7.50 -24.36
C THR A 75 0.99 -6.83 -23.01
N ARG A 76 2.26 -6.51 -22.75
CA ARG A 76 2.68 -5.86 -21.50
C ARG A 76 2.05 -4.49 -21.34
N ARG A 77 1.51 -4.23 -20.15
CA ARG A 77 0.85 -2.99 -19.73
C ARG A 77 0.78 -2.92 -18.23
N LEU A 78 0.71 -1.73 -17.72
CA LEU A 78 0.31 -1.43 -16.35
C LEU A 78 -1.20 -1.20 -16.32
N VAL A 79 -1.79 -1.17 -15.14
CA VAL A 79 -3.25 -1.23 -14.97
C VAL A 79 -3.74 0.02 -14.27
N ARG A 80 -4.75 0.67 -14.82
CA ARG A 80 -5.38 1.83 -14.19
C ARG A 80 -5.82 1.48 -12.76
N SER A 81 -5.43 2.30 -11.78
CA SER A 81 -5.65 2.03 -10.35
C SER A 81 -7.09 2.17 -9.91
N TYR A 82 -7.86 3.08 -10.53
CA TYR A 82 -9.22 3.41 -10.11
C TYR A 82 -10.21 3.35 -11.28
N ALA A 83 -11.46 3.00 -10.96
CA ALA A 83 -12.60 3.09 -11.87
C ALA A 83 -13.84 3.62 -11.12
N ASN A 84 -14.82 4.06 -11.88
CA ASN A 84 -16.09 4.62 -11.40
C ASN A 84 -15.96 5.83 -10.46
N GLY A 85 -17.07 6.48 -10.19
CA GLY A 85 -17.20 7.56 -9.23
C GLY A 85 -16.32 8.78 -9.52
N LYS A 86 -15.75 9.37 -8.48
CA LYS A 86 -14.94 10.60 -8.58
C LYS A 86 -13.65 10.42 -9.36
N LEU A 87 -13.10 9.21 -9.40
CA LEU A 87 -11.83 8.89 -10.04
C LEU A 87 -11.98 8.18 -11.39
N GLU A 88 -13.19 8.17 -11.96
CA GLU A 88 -13.45 7.54 -13.26
C GLU A 88 -12.58 8.10 -14.39
N THR A 89 -12.25 9.38 -14.35
CA THR A 89 -11.40 10.04 -15.35
C THR A 89 -9.92 10.01 -15.03
N LEU A 90 -9.52 9.47 -13.88
CA LEU A 90 -8.14 9.26 -13.53
C LEU A 90 -7.64 7.99 -14.21
N HIS A 91 -6.70 8.14 -15.13
CA HIS A 91 -6.12 7.02 -15.87
C HIS A 91 -4.72 6.64 -15.40
N ASP A 92 -4.33 7.08 -14.21
CA ASP A 92 -3.02 6.77 -13.64
C ASP A 92 -2.99 5.31 -13.16
N SER A 93 -1.88 4.65 -13.44
CA SER A 93 -1.52 3.33 -12.96
C SER A 93 -0.46 3.51 -11.88
N PHE A 94 -0.84 3.44 -10.61
CA PHE A 94 0.10 3.56 -9.51
C PHE A 94 0.91 2.28 -9.35
N SER A 95 2.22 2.41 -9.20
CA SER A 95 3.13 1.27 -9.15
C SER A 95 2.88 0.35 -7.96
N TYR A 96 2.42 0.91 -6.83
CA TYR A 96 1.97 0.15 -5.68
C TYR A 96 0.79 -0.76 -6.02
N ASP A 97 -0.27 -0.22 -6.64
CA ASP A 97 -1.47 -0.99 -6.99
C ASP A 97 -1.17 -2.13 -7.98
N ASP A 98 -0.30 -1.86 -8.94
CA ASP A 98 0.16 -2.87 -9.90
C ASP A 98 0.99 -3.97 -9.25
N ALA A 99 1.80 -3.65 -8.22
CA ALA A 99 2.53 -4.65 -7.45
C ALA A 99 1.57 -5.55 -6.66
N LEU A 100 0.59 -4.97 -5.98
CA LEU A 100 -0.47 -5.71 -5.29
C LEU A 100 -1.30 -6.59 -6.24
N LEU A 101 -1.58 -6.09 -7.45
CA LEU A 101 -2.27 -6.88 -8.47
C LEU A 101 -1.46 -8.12 -8.86
N ILE A 102 -0.14 -7.99 -9.01
CA ILE A 102 0.74 -9.15 -9.25
C ILE A 102 0.59 -10.16 -8.12
N ASP A 103 0.67 -9.72 -6.86
CA ASP A 103 0.63 -10.60 -5.69
C ASP A 103 -0.74 -11.28 -5.56
N ALA A 104 -1.84 -10.55 -5.77
CA ALA A 104 -3.19 -11.12 -5.80
C ALA A 104 -3.34 -12.19 -6.91
N MET A 105 -2.78 -11.95 -8.11
CA MET A 105 -2.80 -12.95 -9.19
C MET A 105 -1.94 -14.17 -8.85
N LEU A 106 -0.82 -13.98 -8.17
CA LEU A 106 0.06 -15.08 -7.74
C LEU A 106 -0.51 -15.88 -6.57
N ALA A 107 -1.32 -15.27 -5.70
CA ALA A 107 -2.06 -15.99 -4.65
C ALA A 107 -2.98 -17.09 -5.22
N ARG A 108 -3.31 -17.01 -6.51
CA ARG A 108 -4.08 -18.02 -7.24
C ARG A 108 -3.24 -18.82 -8.25
N ALA A 109 -1.94 -18.90 -8.04
CA ALA A 109 -1.08 -19.69 -8.92
C ALA A 109 -1.50 -21.17 -8.91
N PRO A 110 -1.38 -21.91 -10.07
CA PRO A 110 -0.82 -21.43 -11.35
C PRO A 110 -1.82 -20.71 -12.27
N ALA A 111 -3.10 -20.58 -11.90
CA ALA A 111 -4.17 -20.16 -12.83
C ALA A 111 -3.95 -18.77 -13.45
N ASP A 112 -3.44 -17.81 -12.68
CA ASP A 112 -3.31 -16.41 -13.11
C ASP A 112 -1.84 -15.94 -13.28
N ILE A 113 -0.84 -16.84 -13.22
CA ILE A 113 0.58 -16.51 -13.44
C ILE A 113 0.78 -15.76 -14.78
N ALA A 114 0.09 -16.17 -15.84
CA ALA A 114 0.20 -15.50 -17.14
C ALA A 114 -0.21 -14.02 -17.08
N ARG A 115 -1.22 -13.67 -16.27
CA ARG A 115 -1.66 -12.30 -16.06
C ARG A 115 -0.67 -11.51 -15.20
N ALA A 116 -0.18 -12.08 -14.11
CA ALA A 116 0.87 -11.47 -13.29
C ALA A 116 2.11 -11.12 -14.14
N LYS A 117 2.51 -12.01 -15.07
CA LYS A 117 3.63 -11.76 -15.99
C LYS A 117 3.40 -10.59 -16.93
N VAL A 118 2.17 -10.26 -17.31
CA VAL A 118 1.89 -9.09 -18.17
C VAL A 118 2.33 -7.81 -17.48
N VAL A 119 1.98 -7.66 -16.21
CA VAL A 119 2.32 -6.48 -15.39
C VAL A 119 3.80 -6.50 -15.01
N GLY A 120 4.35 -7.65 -14.57
CA GLY A 120 5.77 -7.78 -14.27
C GLY A 120 6.66 -7.47 -15.48
N ASN A 121 6.29 -7.90 -16.69
CA ASN A 121 6.99 -7.54 -17.92
C ASN A 121 6.88 -6.04 -18.26
N ALA A 122 5.77 -5.40 -17.87
CA ALA A 122 5.63 -3.96 -18.01
C ALA A 122 6.58 -3.21 -17.06
N PHE A 123 6.71 -3.65 -15.80
CA PHE A 123 7.67 -3.08 -14.84
C PHE A 123 9.12 -3.22 -15.34
N LEU A 124 9.52 -4.39 -15.79
CA LEU A 124 10.86 -4.58 -16.38
C LEU A 124 11.09 -3.65 -17.58
N TYR A 125 10.02 -3.36 -18.33
CA TYR A 125 10.12 -2.49 -19.49
C TYR A 125 10.26 -1.02 -19.10
N VAL A 126 9.41 -0.49 -18.21
CA VAL A 126 9.49 0.90 -17.77
C VAL A 126 10.79 1.17 -17.00
N GLN A 127 11.26 0.20 -16.19
CA GLN A 127 12.55 0.26 -15.50
C GLN A 127 13.72 0.38 -16.48
N ARG A 128 13.73 -0.49 -17.50
CA ARG A 128 14.80 -0.51 -18.52
C ARG A 128 14.92 0.78 -19.30
N TYR A 129 13.80 1.44 -19.57
CA TYR A 129 13.73 2.65 -20.40
C TYR A 129 13.48 3.93 -19.61
N ASP A 130 13.57 3.89 -18.26
CA ASP A 130 13.56 5.12 -17.47
C ASP A 130 14.79 5.98 -17.82
N PRO A 131 14.60 7.29 -18.08
CA PRO A 131 15.70 8.17 -18.48
C PRO A 131 16.84 8.25 -17.48
N ALA A 132 16.63 7.95 -16.20
CA ALA A 132 17.69 7.93 -15.20
C ALA A 132 18.65 6.75 -15.36
N GLY A 133 18.21 5.64 -16.01
CA GLY A 133 19.05 4.48 -16.32
C GLY A 133 19.65 3.78 -15.10
N ASP A 134 19.06 3.93 -13.92
CA ASP A 134 19.62 3.48 -12.64
C ASP A 134 18.83 2.38 -11.93
N GLY A 135 17.81 1.83 -12.60
CA GLY A 135 17.04 0.68 -12.11
C GLY A 135 15.81 1.03 -11.28
N ARG A 136 15.47 2.33 -11.13
CA ARG A 136 14.25 2.77 -10.43
C ARG A 136 12.97 2.51 -11.23
N VAL A 137 11.85 2.55 -10.51
CA VAL A 137 10.52 2.76 -11.07
C VAL A 137 9.92 4.06 -10.54
N ARG A 138 8.93 4.64 -11.24
CA ARG A 138 8.25 5.87 -10.85
C ARG A 138 6.95 5.55 -10.12
N ALA A 139 6.42 6.53 -9.40
CA ALA A 139 5.20 6.37 -8.62
C ALA A 139 3.97 6.00 -9.47
N ALA A 140 3.86 6.54 -10.69
CA ALA A 140 2.74 6.22 -11.57
C ALA A 140 3.09 6.31 -13.05
N TYR A 141 2.36 5.52 -13.85
CA TYR A 141 2.47 5.46 -15.32
C TYR A 141 1.09 5.47 -15.97
N GLY A 142 1.07 5.69 -17.30
CA GLY A 142 -0.13 5.48 -18.09
C GLY A 142 -0.37 3.98 -18.39
N PRO A 143 -1.63 3.50 -18.36
CA PRO A 143 -1.97 2.08 -18.45
C PRO A 143 -1.98 1.53 -19.89
N LYS A 144 -1.56 2.29 -20.87
CA LYS A 144 -1.58 1.88 -22.30
C LYS A 144 -0.56 0.78 -22.59
N PRO A 145 -0.79 -0.05 -23.63
CA PRO A 145 0.15 -1.08 -24.03
C PRO A 145 1.55 -0.55 -24.35
N LEU A 146 2.57 -1.19 -23.80
CA LEU A 146 3.97 -0.79 -23.92
C LEU A 146 4.64 -1.60 -25.06
N LYS A 147 4.52 -1.16 -26.30
CA LYS A 147 5.10 -1.81 -27.50
C LYS A 147 6.51 -1.28 -27.79
N ASN A 148 6.72 0.02 -27.62
CA ASN A 148 8.00 0.69 -27.81
C ASN A 148 8.25 1.74 -26.69
N PRO A 149 9.49 2.25 -26.50
CA PRO A 149 9.79 3.18 -25.41
C PRO A 149 8.99 4.48 -25.41
N ARG A 150 8.47 4.91 -26.56
CA ARG A 150 7.64 6.13 -26.65
C ARG A 150 6.22 5.94 -26.09
N ASP A 151 5.82 4.69 -25.86
CA ASP A 151 4.51 4.38 -25.25
C ASP A 151 4.55 4.59 -23.72
N ILE A 152 5.75 4.71 -23.13
CA ILE A 152 5.90 4.96 -21.69
C ILE A 152 5.48 6.39 -21.39
N LYS A 153 4.38 6.52 -20.66
CA LYS A 153 3.91 7.78 -20.11
C LYS A 153 4.13 7.75 -18.60
N VAL A 154 4.94 8.65 -18.08
CA VAL A 154 5.13 8.83 -16.64
C VAL A 154 4.09 9.84 -16.15
N ASP A 155 3.12 9.39 -15.37
CA ASP A 155 2.05 10.22 -14.80
C ASP A 155 2.41 10.73 -13.39
N GLY A 156 3.16 9.94 -12.62
CA GLY A 156 3.76 10.34 -11.34
C GLY A 156 5.29 10.18 -11.38
N SER A 157 6.03 11.29 -11.47
CA SER A 157 7.49 11.26 -11.63
C SER A 157 8.28 11.14 -10.32
N ALA A 158 7.64 11.17 -9.16
CA ALA A 158 8.26 10.85 -7.88
C ALA A 158 8.87 9.44 -7.92
N THR A 159 9.84 9.21 -7.04
CA THR A 159 10.50 7.90 -6.93
C THR A 159 10.58 7.56 -5.45
N ASP A 160 9.48 7.05 -4.96
CA ASP A 160 9.32 6.71 -3.56
C ASP A 160 9.92 5.35 -3.25
N VAL A 161 10.50 5.22 -2.06
CA VAL A 161 11.11 3.95 -1.63
C VAL A 161 10.06 2.88 -1.43
N GLY A 162 8.86 3.24 -0.94
CA GLY A 162 7.73 2.32 -0.79
C GLY A 162 7.33 1.71 -2.13
N ASP A 163 7.02 2.53 -3.14
CA ASP A 163 6.67 2.06 -4.49
C ASP A 163 7.74 1.13 -5.08
N ASN A 164 9.01 1.53 -4.96
CA ASN A 164 10.12 0.72 -5.44
C ASN A 164 10.26 -0.60 -4.69
N ALA A 165 10.04 -0.60 -3.37
CA ALA A 165 10.10 -1.82 -2.57
C ALA A 165 8.95 -2.78 -2.93
N TRP A 166 7.73 -2.28 -3.11
CA TRP A 166 6.58 -3.10 -3.52
C TRP A 166 6.77 -3.71 -4.92
N VAL A 167 7.21 -2.92 -5.89
CA VAL A 167 7.54 -3.48 -7.22
C VAL A 167 8.67 -4.49 -7.13
N GLY A 168 9.69 -4.23 -6.30
CA GLY A 168 10.76 -5.17 -6.02
C GLY A 168 10.27 -6.49 -5.44
N GLN A 169 9.36 -6.45 -4.45
CA GLN A 169 8.70 -7.61 -3.86
C GLN A 169 7.94 -8.41 -4.93
N ALA A 170 7.06 -7.75 -5.70
CA ALA A 170 6.28 -8.40 -6.75
C ALA A 170 7.15 -9.08 -7.81
N LEU A 171 8.30 -8.48 -8.17
CA LEU A 171 9.26 -9.10 -9.08
C LEU A 171 9.94 -10.33 -8.44
N VAL A 172 10.27 -10.29 -7.13
CA VAL A 172 10.80 -11.47 -6.42
C VAL A 172 9.74 -12.57 -6.37
N GLN A 173 8.48 -12.25 -6.07
CA GLN A 173 7.37 -13.22 -6.10
C GLN A 173 7.22 -13.88 -7.48
N LEU A 174 7.28 -13.08 -8.56
CA LEU A 174 7.26 -13.61 -9.93
C LEU A 174 8.45 -14.52 -10.21
N TYR A 175 9.64 -14.19 -9.72
CA TYR A 175 10.81 -15.08 -9.85
C TYR A 175 10.58 -16.40 -9.09
N ALA A 176 10.15 -16.33 -7.85
CA ALA A 176 9.87 -17.53 -7.03
C ALA A 176 8.85 -18.47 -7.70
N LYS A 177 7.82 -17.93 -8.35
CA LYS A 177 6.79 -18.72 -9.05
C LYS A 177 7.18 -19.20 -10.44
N THR A 178 8.14 -18.56 -11.12
CA THR A 178 8.40 -18.81 -12.55
C THR A 178 9.83 -19.21 -12.86
N SER A 179 10.76 -19.00 -11.92
CA SER A 179 12.22 -19.13 -12.10
C SER A 179 12.79 -18.29 -13.26
N ALA A 180 12.03 -17.29 -13.73
CA ALA A 180 12.45 -16.42 -14.81
C ALA A 180 13.44 -15.37 -14.30
N THR A 181 14.72 -15.53 -14.57
CA THR A 181 15.82 -14.71 -14.04
C THR A 181 15.73 -13.23 -14.36
N ALA A 182 14.95 -12.83 -15.39
CA ALA A 182 14.71 -11.44 -15.70
C ALA A 182 14.02 -10.68 -14.55
N TYR A 183 13.10 -11.33 -13.83
CA TYR A 183 12.43 -10.73 -12.67
C TYR A 183 13.39 -10.54 -11.50
N LEU A 184 14.21 -11.56 -11.19
CA LEU A 184 15.24 -11.44 -10.15
C LEU A 184 16.24 -10.30 -10.48
N LYS A 185 16.64 -10.19 -11.74
CA LYS A 185 17.52 -9.11 -12.20
C LYS A 185 16.89 -7.75 -11.99
N GLY A 186 15.62 -7.55 -12.40
CA GLY A 186 14.89 -6.29 -12.17
C GLY A 186 14.78 -5.95 -10.69
N ALA A 187 14.46 -6.93 -9.84
CA ALA A 187 14.43 -6.75 -8.39
C ALA A 187 15.80 -6.34 -7.83
N LEU A 188 16.90 -6.96 -8.27
CA LEU A 188 18.27 -6.60 -7.85
C LEU A 188 18.65 -5.17 -8.26
N GLU A 189 18.19 -4.70 -9.42
CA GLU A 189 18.40 -3.33 -9.88
C GLU A 189 17.65 -2.32 -8.98
N ILE A 190 16.38 -2.58 -8.66
CA ILE A 190 15.60 -1.77 -7.70
C ILE A 190 16.28 -1.76 -6.32
N ALA A 191 16.63 -2.91 -5.79
CA ALA A 191 17.29 -3.02 -4.49
C ALA A 191 18.61 -2.26 -4.43
N THR A 192 19.37 -2.29 -5.53
CA THR A 192 20.62 -1.52 -5.67
C THR A 192 20.34 -0.02 -5.68
N TRP A 193 19.28 0.40 -6.37
CA TRP A 193 18.86 1.80 -6.39
C TRP A 193 18.49 2.29 -4.98
N ILE A 194 17.62 1.56 -4.26
CA ILE A 194 17.22 1.88 -2.88
C ILE A 194 18.48 2.01 -2.01
N GLN A 195 19.36 1.01 -2.03
CA GLN A 195 20.58 1.01 -1.21
C GLN A 195 21.50 2.18 -1.51
N LYS A 196 21.72 2.50 -2.79
CA LYS A 196 22.66 3.53 -3.21
C LYS A 196 22.15 4.93 -2.93
N ASN A 197 20.86 5.16 -3.11
CA ASN A 197 20.30 6.50 -3.16
C ASN A 197 19.60 6.93 -1.86
N THR A 198 19.15 5.98 -1.05
CA THR A 198 18.27 6.30 0.09
C THR A 198 18.77 5.79 1.45
N TYR A 199 19.81 4.94 1.48
CA TYR A 199 20.41 4.52 2.73
C TYR A 199 20.92 5.73 3.54
N ASP A 200 20.60 5.76 4.83
CA ASP A 200 20.86 6.87 5.73
C ASP A 200 21.29 6.36 7.10
N THR A 201 22.34 6.97 7.64
CA THR A 201 22.92 6.57 8.94
C THR A 201 22.48 7.43 10.10
N ARG A 202 21.71 8.49 9.86
CA ARG A 202 21.21 9.38 10.94
C ARG A 202 20.29 8.59 11.88
N GLY A 203 20.36 8.88 13.17
CA GLY A 203 19.56 8.19 14.21
C GLY A 203 19.77 6.67 14.16
N SER A 204 18.70 5.91 14.04
CA SER A 204 18.73 4.45 13.99
C SER A 204 19.06 3.85 12.62
N GLY A 205 19.48 4.70 11.66
CA GLY A 205 19.75 4.25 10.30
C GLY A 205 18.47 4.13 9.46
N GLY A 206 18.43 3.18 8.51
CA GLY A 206 17.30 2.92 7.63
C GLY A 206 17.39 3.63 6.28
N TYR A 207 16.24 3.81 5.63
CA TYR A 207 16.12 4.36 4.28
C TYR A 207 15.21 5.58 4.27
N THR A 208 15.62 6.64 3.57
CA THR A 208 14.83 7.88 3.41
C THR A 208 13.71 7.68 2.41
N GLY A 209 12.75 8.63 2.33
CA GLY A 209 11.55 8.51 1.50
C GLY A 209 11.78 8.41 -0.01
N GLY A 210 12.98 8.75 -0.51
CA GLY A 210 13.27 8.71 -1.95
C GLY A 210 13.44 10.09 -2.56
N TYR A 211 12.75 10.37 -3.65
CA TYR A 211 12.82 11.63 -4.39
C TYR A 211 11.45 12.15 -4.79
N THR A 212 11.23 13.44 -4.64
CA THR A 212 10.01 14.13 -5.09
C THR A 212 9.87 14.10 -6.62
N SER A 213 8.71 14.52 -7.12
CA SER A 213 8.48 14.70 -8.57
C SER A 213 9.41 15.73 -9.22
N LYS A 214 10.02 16.60 -8.43
CA LYS A 214 11.03 17.58 -8.90
C LYS A 214 12.46 17.04 -8.85
N GLY A 215 12.65 15.79 -8.42
CA GLY A 215 13.98 15.17 -8.25
C GLY A 215 14.72 15.61 -6.99
N GLU A 216 14.05 16.24 -6.04
CA GLU A 216 14.63 16.63 -4.76
C GLU A 216 14.64 15.43 -3.81
N LYS A 217 15.77 15.22 -3.11
CA LYS A 217 15.91 14.13 -2.16
C LYS A 217 15.02 14.36 -0.94
N ILE A 218 14.14 13.39 -0.65
CA ILE A 218 13.34 13.33 0.56
C ILE A 218 14.28 12.94 1.72
N ARG A 219 14.22 13.67 2.83
CA ARG A 219 15.13 13.49 3.96
C ARG A 219 14.53 12.80 5.17
N TRP A 220 13.23 12.83 5.30
CA TRP A 220 12.52 12.06 6.31
C TRP A 220 12.56 10.56 5.97
N LYS A 221 12.27 9.73 6.97
CA LYS A 221 12.15 8.28 6.83
C LYS A 221 10.74 7.85 7.21
N SER A 222 10.08 7.08 6.37
CA SER A 222 8.80 6.44 6.68
C SER A 222 9.02 5.09 7.36
N THR A 223 8.22 4.79 8.37
CA THR A 223 8.16 3.46 8.97
C THR A 223 7.64 2.45 7.96
N GLU A 224 6.57 2.78 7.24
CA GLU A 224 5.98 2.02 6.15
C GLU A 224 7.04 1.65 5.10
N HIS A 225 7.69 2.62 4.46
CA HIS A 225 8.71 2.35 3.43
C HIS A 225 9.88 1.48 3.94
N ASN A 226 10.18 1.55 5.23
CA ASN A 226 11.22 0.69 5.83
C ASN A 226 10.68 -0.71 6.16
N ILE A 227 9.38 -0.89 6.44
CA ILE A 227 8.73 -2.21 6.50
C ILE A 227 8.82 -2.88 5.13
N ASP A 228 8.43 -2.17 4.07
CA ASP A 228 8.47 -2.64 2.69
C ASP A 228 9.89 -3.03 2.26
N THR A 229 10.85 -2.16 2.57
CA THR A 229 12.27 -2.41 2.26
C THR A 229 12.81 -3.63 3.02
N TYR A 230 12.40 -3.82 4.28
CA TYR A 230 12.76 -5.01 5.06
C TYR A 230 12.22 -6.27 4.41
N ALA A 231 10.93 -6.32 4.10
CA ALA A 231 10.30 -7.47 3.47
C ALA A 231 10.94 -7.77 2.11
N PHE A 232 11.06 -6.76 1.25
CA PHE A 232 11.72 -6.88 -0.04
C PHE A 232 13.13 -7.46 0.05
N PHE A 233 13.99 -6.88 0.89
CA PHE A 233 15.38 -7.34 1.01
C PHE A 233 15.50 -8.71 1.67
N THR A 234 14.55 -9.08 2.54
CA THR A 234 14.49 -10.43 3.13
C THR A 234 14.13 -11.47 2.08
N MET A 235 13.10 -11.22 1.29
CA MET A 235 12.72 -12.09 0.17
C MET A 235 13.84 -12.18 -0.87
N LEU A 236 14.45 -11.05 -1.23
CA LEU A 236 15.54 -10.97 -2.18
C LEU A 236 16.78 -11.74 -1.71
N ALA A 237 17.10 -11.69 -0.40
CA ALA A 237 18.19 -12.46 0.16
C ALA A 237 17.96 -13.99 0.01
N THR A 238 16.74 -14.42 0.25
CA THR A 238 16.32 -15.82 0.11
C THR A 238 16.45 -16.29 -1.33
N GLU A 239 15.84 -15.56 -2.26
CA GLU A 239 15.74 -15.97 -3.66
C GLU A 239 17.04 -15.80 -4.46
N SER A 240 17.86 -14.78 -4.12
CA SER A 240 19.16 -14.57 -4.79
C SER A 240 20.33 -15.33 -4.16
N GLY A 241 20.19 -15.78 -2.91
CA GLY A 241 21.29 -16.35 -2.12
C GLY A 241 22.33 -15.33 -1.67
N GLU A 242 22.13 -14.03 -1.93
CA GLU A 242 23.10 -12.97 -1.61
C GLU A 242 22.96 -12.44 -0.19
N ARG A 243 23.82 -12.85 0.73
CA ARG A 243 23.83 -12.45 2.15
C ARG A 243 23.85 -10.94 2.40
N ARG A 244 24.35 -10.14 1.46
CA ARG A 244 24.35 -8.68 1.60
C ARG A 244 22.93 -8.11 1.83
N TRP A 245 21.91 -8.73 1.25
CA TRP A 245 20.53 -8.27 1.39
C TRP A 245 19.98 -8.53 2.79
N THR A 246 20.37 -9.62 3.44
CA THR A 246 20.04 -9.87 4.86
C THR A 246 20.56 -8.76 5.77
N SER A 247 21.81 -8.31 5.57
CA SER A 247 22.37 -7.19 6.34
C SER A 247 21.60 -5.89 6.08
N ARG A 248 21.21 -5.63 4.84
CA ARG A 248 20.47 -4.42 4.44
C ARG A 248 19.03 -4.43 4.97
N ALA A 249 18.35 -5.58 4.95
CA ALA A 249 17.07 -5.79 5.62
C ALA A 249 17.19 -5.46 7.12
N SER A 250 18.27 -5.90 7.78
CA SER A 250 18.47 -5.61 9.21
C SER A 250 18.61 -4.11 9.52
N TRP A 251 19.05 -3.30 8.57
CA TRP A 251 19.10 -1.83 8.75
C TRP A 251 17.70 -1.21 8.72
N ALA A 252 16.84 -1.65 7.80
CA ALA A 252 15.43 -1.26 7.79
C ALA A 252 14.73 -1.70 9.09
N LYS A 253 14.91 -2.97 9.50
CA LYS A 253 14.35 -3.50 10.76
C LYS A 253 14.73 -2.66 11.97
N ARG A 254 16.02 -2.26 12.10
CA ARG A 254 16.46 -1.42 13.23
C ARG A 254 15.75 -0.07 13.25
N PHE A 255 15.54 0.53 12.08
CA PHE A 255 14.81 1.77 11.99
C PHE A 255 13.33 1.57 12.42
N VAL A 256 12.65 0.57 11.87
CA VAL A 256 11.26 0.24 12.25
C VAL A 256 11.16 0.00 13.77
N ALA A 257 12.05 -0.80 14.34
CA ALA A 257 12.08 -1.04 15.78
C ALA A 257 12.24 0.24 16.61
N SER A 258 12.98 1.23 16.11
CA SER A 258 13.15 2.53 16.78
C SER A 258 11.90 3.42 16.73
N MET A 259 10.95 3.11 15.85
CA MET A 259 9.67 3.80 15.75
C MET A 259 8.59 3.16 16.65
N TRP A 260 8.85 2.01 17.23
CA TRP A 260 7.94 1.38 18.20
C TRP A 260 7.83 2.20 19.48
N SER A 261 6.62 2.41 19.94
CA SER A 261 6.31 3.04 21.22
C SER A 261 5.57 2.05 22.12
N GLU A 262 6.27 1.36 23.00
CA GLU A 262 5.69 0.42 23.94
C GLU A 262 4.57 1.07 24.79
N ARG A 263 4.81 2.29 25.28
CA ARG A 263 3.82 3.05 26.04
C ARG A 263 2.52 3.31 25.28
N ALA A 264 2.62 3.57 23.95
CA ALA A 264 1.47 3.86 23.12
C ALA A 264 0.88 2.60 22.44
N GLY A 265 1.58 1.46 22.49
CA GLY A 265 1.18 0.22 21.82
C GLY A 265 1.10 0.33 20.30
N ARG A 266 1.88 1.24 19.68
CA ARG A 266 1.85 1.52 18.23
C ARG A 266 3.18 2.03 17.72
N PHE A 267 3.32 2.02 16.40
CA PHE A 267 4.43 2.67 15.72
C PHE A 267 4.19 4.18 15.49
N TYR A 268 5.27 4.95 15.44
CA TYR A 268 5.27 6.27 14.83
C TYR A 268 5.40 6.12 13.31
N VAL A 269 4.76 7.03 12.56
CA VAL A 269 4.75 6.99 11.09
C VAL A 269 6.15 7.12 10.45
N GLY A 270 7.10 7.66 11.17
CA GLY A 270 8.47 7.87 10.71
C GLY A 270 9.11 9.04 11.42
N THR A 271 10.04 9.72 10.73
CA THR A 271 10.76 10.87 11.27
C THR A 271 10.37 12.17 10.58
N LEU A 272 10.68 13.28 11.21
CA LEU A 272 10.72 14.59 10.57
C LEU A 272 11.91 14.67 9.57
N ASN A 273 12.05 15.79 8.87
CA ASN A 273 13.10 16.00 7.86
C ASN A 273 14.53 15.92 8.39
N ASP A 274 14.73 15.96 9.70
CA ASP A 274 16.03 15.71 10.32
C ASP A 274 16.47 14.24 10.23
N GLY A 275 15.55 13.34 9.91
CA GLY A 275 15.78 11.90 9.79
C GLY A 275 16.04 11.20 11.14
N ILE A 276 15.68 11.84 12.26
CA ILE A 276 15.95 11.38 13.63
C ILE A 276 14.70 11.49 14.50
N THR A 277 14.08 12.67 14.55
CA THR A 277 12.95 12.97 15.45
C THR A 277 11.66 12.29 14.98
N PRO A 278 11.04 11.41 15.82
CA PRO A 278 9.79 10.75 15.42
C PRO A 278 8.65 11.73 15.13
N ASN A 279 7.94 11.54 14.05
CA ASN A 279 6.69 12.23 13.73
C ASN A 279 5.54 11.58 14.52
N LYS A 280 5.09 12.24 15.57
CA LYS A 280 4.10 11.70 16.53
C LYS A 280 2.65 12.06 16.21
N PRO A 281 2.34 13.24 15.64
CA PRO A 281 0.96 13.68 15.40
C PRO A 281 0.21 12.79 14.40
N PHE A 282 0.83 12.45 13.30
CA PHE A 282 0.26 11.62 12.26
C PHE A 282 0.25 10.13 12.69
N LYS A 283 -0.92 9.48 12.58
CA LYS A 283 -1.14 8.11 13.08
C LYS A 283 -1.94 7.31 12.06
N PRO A 284 -1.28 6.86 10.99
CA PRO A 284 -1.90 6.01 10.00
C PRO A 284 -2.01 4.57 10.48
N GLU A 285 -2.85 3.80 9.83
CA GLU A 285 -3.14 2.39 10.12
C GLU A 285 -2.01 1.46 9.67
N ASP A 286 -1.55 1.63 8.44
CA ASP A 286 -0.63 0.75 7.73
C ASP A 286 0.65 0.40 8.50
N VAL A 287 1.26 1.38 9.19
CA VAL A 287 2.49 1.15 9.96
C VAL A 287 2.33 0.12 11.08
N ASN A 288 1.10 -0.10 11.55
CA ASN A 288 0.81 -1.05 12.64
C ASN A 288 0.49 -2.44 12.10
N SER A 289 -0.46 -2.56 11.17
CA SER A 289 -0.85 -3.83 10.56
C SER A 289 0.31 -4.42 9.74
N TRP A 290 0.95 -3.62 8.88
CA TRP A 290 2.06 -4.08 8.04
C TRP A 290 3.30 -4.46 8.83
N SER A 291 3.60 -3.74 9.94
CA SER A 291 4.71 -4.18 10.80
C SER A 291 4.46 -5.58 11.36
N TYR A 292 3.21 -5.93 11.71
CA TYR A 292 2.93 -7.27 12.20
C TYR A 292 2.98 -8.31 11.08
N LEU A 293 2.44 -8.00 9.89
CA LEU A 293 2.51 -8.88 8.71
C LEU A 293 3.97 -9.18 8.29
N ALA A 294 4.84 -8.17 8.30
CA ALA A 294 6.22 -8.30 7.83
C ALA A 294 7.15 -8.94 8.86
N PHE A 295 6.98 -8.66 10.16
CA PHE A 295 7.94 -9.07 11.19
C PHE A 295 7.45 -10.21 12.08
N GLN A 296 6.15 -10.39 12.22
CA GLN A 296 5.50 -11.37 13.11
C GLN A 296 6.12 -11.36 14.53
N ASN A 297 6.51 -10.16 15.00
CA ASN A 297 7.18 -10.00 16.27
C ASN A 297 6.14 -9.93 17.42
N PRO A 298 6.13 -10.88 18.37
CA PRO A 298 5.17 -10.88 19.46
C PRO A 298 5.27 -9.65 20.38
N GLU A 299 6.42 -8.98 20.46
CA GLU A 299 6.58 -7.73 21.21
C GLU A 299 5.76 -6.58 20.61
N TRP A 300 5.40 -6.67 19.33
CA TRP A 300 4.60 -5.68 18.60
C TRP A 300 3.13 -6.09 18.43
N ALA A 301 2.70 -7.14 19.12
CA ALA A 301 1.34 -7.66 19.04
C ALA A 301 0.24 -6.65 19.44
N ALA A 302 0.61 -5.60 20.19
CA ALA A 302 -0.31 -4.52 20.52
C ALA A 302 -0.65 -3.61 19.35
N ALA A 303 0.17 -3.56 18.29
CA ALA A 303 0.00 -2.64 17.17
C ALA A 303 -1.34 -2.83 16.42
N PRO A 304 -1.72 -4.04 15.95
CA PRO A 304 -3.03 -4.24 15.32
C PRO A 304 -4.21 -3.94 16.30
N SER A 305 -4.04 -4.19 17.60
CA SER A 305 -5.08 -3.86 18.59
C SER A 305 -5.26 -2.36 18.77
N TRP A 306 -4.18 -1.58 18.57
CA TRP A 306 -4.27 -0.13 18.60
C TRP A 306 -5.15 0.37 17.47
N ASP A 307 -5.02 -0.16 16.25
CA ASP A 307 -5.84 0.21 15.10
C ASP A 307 -7.31 -0.15 15.34
N VAL A 308 -7.60 -1.38 15.79
CA VAL A 308 -8.97 -1.82 16.16
C VAL A 308 -9.60 -0.85 17.17
N THR A 309 -8.81 -0.30 18.11
CA THR A 309 -9.34 0.54 19.19
C THR A 309 -9.48 2.00 18.76
N HIS A 310 -8.51 2.54 18.01
CA HIS A 310 -8.39 3.98 17.78
C HIS A 310 -8.85 4.43 16.40
N LEU A 311 -8.84 3.53 15.42
CA LEU A 311 -9.23 3.84 14.04
C LEU A 311 -10.58 3.26 13.65
N ALA A 312 -11.21 2.48 14.53
CA ALA A 312 -12.52 1.88 14.26
C ALA A 312 -13.57 2.91 13.84
N VAL A 313 -14.30 2.57 12.80
CA VAL A 313 -15.41 3.34 12.24
C VAL A 313 -16.60 2.42 12.06
N SER A 314 -17.79 2.87 12.50
CA SER A 314 -19.07 2.22 12.17
C SER A 314 -20.03 3.33 11.73
N LYS A 315 -20.14 3.54 10.41
CA LYS A 315 -20.93 4.61 9.80
C LYS A 315 -21.51 4.20 8.46
N ASN A 316 -22.70 4.71 8.16
CA ASN A 316 -23.35 4.55 6.86
C ASN A 316 -23.53 3.07 6.44
N GLY A 317 -23.68 2.17 7.41
CA GLY A 317 -23.85 0.73 7.17
C GLY A 317 -22.57 -0.04 6.98
N PHE A 318 -21.38 0.61 7.12
CA PHE A 318 -20.06 -0.02 7.03
C PHE A 318 -19.34 0.03 8.37
N SER A 319 -18.57 -1.02 8.64
CA SER A 319 -17.70 -1.15 9.82
C SER A 319 -16.30 -1.56 9.37
N GLY A 320 -15.28 -0.89 9.92
CA GLY A 320 -13.89 -1.13 9.57
C GLY A 320 -12.99 -0.14 10.28
N VAL A 321 -11.90 0.23 9.65
CA VAL A 321 -10.99 1.28 10.13
C VAL A 321 -10.88 2.42 9.13
N SER A 322 -10.60 3.64 9.65
CA SER A 322 -10.18 4.76 8.80
C SER A 322 -8.68 4.68 8.55
N PHE A 323 -8.21 5.41 7.55
CA PHE A 323 -6.77 5.49 7.25
C PHE A 323 -5.96 6.05 8.43
N CYS A 324 -6.48 7.05 9.12
CA CYS A 324 -5.75 7.73 10.18
C CYS A 324 -6.68 8.20 11.31
N SER A 325 -6.09 8.49 12.47
CA SER A 325 -6.86 8.96 13.63
C SER A 325 -7.40 10.39 13.50
N GLY A 326 -6.92 11.18 12.54
CA GLY A 326 -7.34 12.56 12.31
C GLY A 326 -8.66 12.69 11.55
N ASP A 327 -9.03 11.69 10.75
CA ASP A 327 -10.32 11.63 10.06
C ASP A 327 -10.94 10.23 10.18
N ARG A 328 -12.01 10.13 10.96
CA ARG A 328 -12.80 8.91 11.15
C ARG A 328 -14.22 9.08 10.60
N SER A 329 -14.33 9.80 9.49
CA SER A 329 -15.62 10.06 8.83
C SER A 329 -16.11 8.88 7.98
N GLY A 330 -15.22 7.98 7.56
CA GLY A 330 -15.52 6.82 6.72
C GLY A 330 -14.55 5.67 6.94
N VAL A 331 -14.90 4.52 6.34
CA VAL A 331 -14.06 3.31 6.31
C VAL A 331 -13.11 3.39 5.12
N TRP A 332 -11.85 3.03 5.34
CA TRP A 332 -10.85 2.74 4.32
C TRP A 332 -10.78 1.22 4.13
N PHE A 333 -11.28 0.73 3.00
CA PHE A 333 -11.47 -0.72 2.82
C PHE A 333 -10.18 -1.49 2.61
N GLU A 334 -9.17 -0.89 2.01
CA GLU A 334 -7.85 -1.49 1.90
C GLU A 334 -7.24 -1.75 3.28
N GLY A 335 -7.17 -0.71 4.14
CA GLY A 335 -6.68 -0.83 5.50
C GLY A 335 -7.48 -1.81 6.35
N THR A 336 -8.79 -1.84 6.15
CA THR A 336 -9.66 -2.82 6.83
C THR A 336 -9.30 -4.25 6.43
N ALA A 337 -8.96 -4.48 5.15
CA ALA A 337 -8.58 -5.81 4.65
C ALA A 337 -7.21 -6.25 5.20
N HIS A 338 -6.16 -5.40 5.14
CA HIS A 338 -4.85 -5.83 5.65
C HIS A 338 -4.76 -5.87 7.18
N LEU A 339 -5.58 -5.07 7.89
CA LEU A 339 -5.73 -5.25 9.33
C LEU A 339 -6.38 -6.60 9.67
N ALA A 340 -7.37 -7.04 8.88
CA ALA A 340 -7.96 -8.37 9.04
C ALA A 340 -6.90 -9.47 8.88
N ASP A 341 -6.03 -9.37 7.85
CA ASP A 341 -4.93 -10.30 7.63
C ASP A 341 -3.92 -10.31 8.81
N ALA A 342 -3.57 -9.12 9.33
CA ALA A 342 -2.69 -9.01 10.49
C ALA A 342 -3.29 -9.65 11.75
N LEU A 343 -4.61 -9.51 11.97
CA LEU A 343 -5.33 -10.15 13.08
C LEU A 343 -5.36 -11.67 12.91
N GLU A 344 -5.70 -12.18 11.70
CA GLU A 344 -5.67 -13.62 11.40
C GLU A 344 -4.29 -14.22 11.69
N LEU A 345 -3.24 -13.56 11.22
CA LEU A 345 -1.86 -13.99 11.42
C LEU A 345 -1.46 -13.96 12.92
N ARG A 346 -1.90 -12.94 13.66
CA ARG A 346 -1.62 -12.82 15.09
C ARG A 346 -2.33 -13.89 15.92
N ASN A 347 -3.54 -14.23 15.55
CA ASN A 347 -4.34 -15.32 16.13
C ASN A 347 -4.47 -15.28 17.67
N GLN A 348 -4.63 -14.10 18.25
CA GLN A 348 -4.99 -13.94 19.66
C GLN A 348 -6.50 -14.12 19.88
N PHE A 349 -6.92 -14.21 21.14
CA PHE A 349 -8.34 -14.35 21.47
C PHE A 349 -9.17 -13.20 20.89
N GLY A 350 -10.17 -13.55 20.09
CA GLY A 350 -11.05 -12.59 19.40
C GLY A 350 -10.58 -12.13 18.02
N ASP A 351 -9.31 -12.33 17.67
CA ASP A 351 -8.73 -11.84 16.40
C ASP A 351 -9.46 -12.37 15.16
N ARG A 352 -9.69 -13.69 15.11
CA ARG A 352 -10.39 -14.32 13.97
C ARG A 352 -11.82 -13.81 13.81
N SER A 353 -12.53 -13.58 14.93
CA SER A 353 -13.88 -13.02 14.87
C SER A 353 -13.88 -11.59 14.37
N GLN A 354 -12.90 -10.78 14.79
CA GLN A 354 -12.75 -9.40 14.36
C GLN A 354 -12.35 -9.33 12.88
N ALA A 355 -11.38 -10.13 12.47
CA ALA A 355 -10.94 -10.25 11.08
C ALA A 355 -12.09 -10.65 10.15
N GLN A 356 -12.88 -11.66 10.54
CA GLN A 356 -14.05 -12.07 9.77
C GLN A 356 -15.08 -10.95 9.65
N THR A 357 -15.34 -10.20 10.73
CA THR A 357 -16.24 -9.04 10.69
C THR A 357 -15.77 -8.01 9.68
N TYR A 358 -14.47 -7.70 9.66
CA TYR A 358 -13.89 -6.76 8.73
C TYR A 358 -13.96 -7.24 7.26
N LEU A 359 -13.65 -8.50 7.01
CA LEU A 359 -13.74 -9.07 5.66
C LEU A 359 -15.20 -9.17 5.17
N ASP A 360 -16.15 -9.43 6.06
CA ASP A 360 -17.60 -9.41 5.73
C ASP A 360 -18.04 -7.99 5.34
N ASP A 361 -17.56 -6.95 6.00
CA ASP A 361 -17.86 -5.56 5.66
C ASP A 361 -17.20 -5.12 4.35
N VAL A 362 -15.96 -5.53 4.08
CA VAL A 362 -15.31 -5.30 2.77
C VAL A 362 -16.08 -6.02 1.65
N ASN A 363 -16.53 -7.27 1.89
CA ASN A 363 -17.40 -7.98 0.96
C ASN A 363 -18.77 -7.26 0.78
N TYR A 364 -19.33 -6.72 1.85
CA TYR A 364 -20.59 -5.96 1.77
C TYR A 364 -20.41 -4.70 0.91
N ALA A 365 -19.25 -4.02 1.02
CA ALA A 365 -18.94 -2.86 0.22
C ALA A 365 -18.82 -3.15 -1.28
N GLN A 366 -18.48 -4.38 -1.68
CA GLN A 366 -18.41 -4.82 -3.07
C GLN A 366 -19.72 -4.60 -3.84
N THR A 367 -20.85 -4.71 -3.15
CA THR A 367 -22.19 -4.60 -3.75
C THR A 367 -23.00 -3.41 -3.27
N ASN A 368 -22.71 -2.89 -2.07
CA ASN A 368 -23.53 -1.88 -1.40
C ASN A 368 -22.81 -0.54 -1.23
N GLY A 369 -21.53 -0.47 -1.61
CA GLY A 369 -20.76 0.76 -1.57
C GLY A 369 -21.23 1.78 -2.60
N LEU A 370 -21.01 3.06 -2.32
CA LEU A 370 -21.26 4.13 -3.30
C LEU A 370 -20.37 3.89 -4.53
N ASN A 371 -20.97 3.81 -5.72
CA ASN A 371 -20.32 3.49 -7.00
C ASN A 371 -19.78 2.04 -7.13
N ALA A 372 -20.15 1.14 -6.23
CA ALA A 372 -19.84 -0.28 -6.37
C ALA A 372 -20.47 -0.87 -7.66
N ASP A 373 -19.78 -1.83 -8.26
CA ASP A 373 -20.24 -2.54 -9.47
C ASP A 373 -20.59 -4.01 -9.21
N GLY A 374 -20.45 -4.44 -7.95
CA GLY A 374 -20.64 -5.83 -7.54
C GLY A 374 -19.42 -6.73 -7.81
N LEU A 375 -18.30 -6.19 -8.33
CA LEU A 375 -17.09 -6.92 -8.68
C LEU A 375 -15.89 -6.45 -7.86
N GLY A 376 -15.48 -5.18 -8.04
CA GLY A 376 -14.34 -4.58 -7.35
C GLY A 376 -14.69 -4.03 -5.96
N ILE A 377 -13.67 -3.80 -5.16
CA ILE A 377 -13.78 -3.12 -3.86
C ILE A 377 -13.53 -1.63 -4.06
N ILE A 378 -14.37 -0.78 -3.48
CA ILE A 378 -14.16 0.67 -3.45
C ILE A 378 -13.08 1.05 -2.43
N ALA A 379 -12.33 2.14 -2.69
CA ALA A 379 -11.26 2.55 -1.79
C ALA A 379 -11.78 3.02 -0.42
N ALA A 380 -12.89 3.77 -0.39
CA ALA A 380 -13.47 4.30 0.84
C ALA A 380 -15.01 4.25 0.83
N SER A 381 -15.62 4.22 2.01
CA SER A 381 -17.09 4.23 2.16
C SER A 381 -17.73 5.58 1.84
N ILE A 382 -16.93 6.64 1.72
CA ILE A 382 -17.34 8.00 1.40
C ILE A 382 -16.40 8.65 0.39
N ASN A 383 -16.86 9.73 -0.24
CA ASN A 383 -15.97 10.58 -1.02
C ASN A 383 -15.27 11.60 -0.12
N GLY A 384 -13.94 11.66 -0.22
CA GLY A 384 -13.11 12.67 0.46
C GLY A 384 -12.64 12.29 1.84
N LEU A 385 -12.57 11.00 2.18
CA LEU A 385 -11.91 10.51 3.38
C LEU A 385 -10.43 10.91 3.35
N SER A 386 -9.99 11.68 4.35
CA SER A 386 -8.61 12.16 4.41
C SER A 386 -7.63 11.05 4.80
N ASP A 387 -6.47 11.07 4.16
CA ASP A 387 -5.29 10.31 4.59
C ASP A 387 -4.51 11.01 5.72
N CYS A 388 -4.97 12.20 6.16
CA CYS A 388 -4.33 13.06 7.15
C CYS A 388 -2.96 13.64 6.73
N ASP A 389 -2.56 13.48 5.47
CA ASP A 389 -1.30 14.00 4.93
C ASP A 389 -1.48 14.90 3.70
N GLY A 390 -2.70 15.13 3.29
CA GLY A 390 -3.06 16.09 2.23
C GLY A 390 -3.84 15.48 1.06
N ASP A 391 -3.90 14.16 0.96
CA ASP A 391 -4.66 13.45 -0.05
C ASP A 391 -6.00 12.93 0.49
N LYS A 392 -6.82 12.38 -0.40
CA LYS A 392 -8.16 11.90 -0.08
C LYS A 392 -8.50 10.63 -0.84
N TYR A 393 -9.10 9.70 -0.14
CA TYR A 393 -9.76 8.55 -0.73
C TYR A 393 -11.20 8.87 -1.15
N PHE A 394 -11.67 8.17 -2.17
CA PHE A 394 -13.02 8.33 -2.71
C PHE A 394 -13.70 6.96 -2.80
N ALA A 395 -15.03 6.99 -2.83
CA ALA A 395 -15.84 5.80 -3.11
C ALA A 395 -15.78 5.47 -4.61
N SER A 396 -14.59 5.11 -5.08
CA SER A 396 -14.29 4.64 -6.42
C SER A 396 -13.71 3.24 -6.35
N LEU A 397 -13.99 2.40 -7.32
CA LEU A 397 -13.40 1.06 -7.41
C LEU A 397 -11.88 1.17 -7.45
N HIS A 398 -11.19 0.31 -6.71
CA HIS A 398 -9.76 0.41 -6.48
C HIS A 398 -9.06 -0.94 -6.63
N VAL A 399 -8.02 -0.96 -7.46
CA VAL A 399 -7.21 -2.16 -7.69
C VAL A 399 -6.52 -2.61 -6.40
N GLY A 400 -5.89 -1.68 -5.66
CA GLY A 400 -5.22 -1.98 -4.39
C GLY A 400 -6.15 -2.59 -3.35
N ALA A 401 -7.29 -1.94 -3.06
CA ALA A 401 -8.28 -2.46 -2.10
C ALA A 401 -8.83 -3.84 -2.52
N THR A 402 -9.03 -4.06 -3.82
CA THR A 402 -9.50 -5.34 -4.35
C THR A 402 -8.41 -6.43 -4.23
N ALA A 403 -7.16 -6.09 -4.49
CA ALA A 403 -6.03 -7.00 -4.33
C ALA A 403 -5.82 -7.40 -2.87
N TRP A 404 -5.86 -6.46 -1.94
CA TRP A 404 -5.79 -6.74 -0.50
C TRP A 404 -6.96 -7.60 -0.02
N TYR A 405 -8.18 -7.33 -0.47
CA TYR A 405 -9.32 -8.18 -0.15
C TYR A 405 -9.11 -9.64 -0.58
N ILE A 406 -8.59 -9.86 -1.79
CA ILE A 406 -8.26 -11.19 -2.30
C ILE A 406 -7.20 -11.85 -1.43
N MET A 407 -6.10 -11.16 -1.14
CA MET A 407 -4.99 -11.71 -0.36
C MET A 407 -5.42 -12.03 1.06
N SER A 408 -6.09 -11.11 1.74
CA SER A 408 -6.56 -11.31 3.12
C SER A 408 -7.57 -12.44 3.26
N THR A 409 -8.46 -12.62 2.26
CA THR A 409 -9.41 -13.75 2.28
C THR A 409 -8.78 -15.10 1.98
N SER A 410 -7.61 -15.12 1.33
CA SER A 410 -6.85 -16.34 1.01
C SER A 410 -5.71 -16.63 1.99
N GLY A 411 -5.45 -15.75 2.96
CA GLY A 411 -4.30 -15.84 3.86
C GLY A 411 -2.95 -15.66 3.14
N ALA A 412 -2.95 -14.90 2.06
CA ALA A 412 -1.76 -14.63 1.25
C ALA A 412 -1.08 -13.34 1.74
N ASN A 413 -0.11 -13.47 2.63
CA ASN A 413 0.66 -12.34 3.14
C ASN A 413 1.74 -11.91 2.13
N PRO A 414 1.63 -10.70 1.51
CA PRO A 414 2.58 -10.25 0.49
C PRO A 414 3.97 -9.89 1.03
N PHE A 415 4.13 -9.75 2.34
CA PHE A 415 5.42 -9.44 2.97
C PHE A 415 6.36 -10.65 3.12
N VAL A 416 5.93 -11.83 2.70
CA VAL A 416 6.74 -13.06 2.62
C VAL A 416 6.56 -13.71 1.25
N ILE A 417 7.44 -14.66 0.89
CA ILE A 417 7.24 -15.42 -0.35
C ILE A 417 5.90 -16.17 -0.28
N LEU A 418 5.03 -15.89 -1.23
CA LEU A 418 3.72 -16.53 -1.35
C LEU A 418 3.88 -18.05 -1.56
N PRO A 419 3.04 -18.89 -0.95
CA PRO A 419 3.12 -20.35 -1.01
C PRO A 419 2.93 -20.96 -2.40
#